data_d3b3dc434c57f94f3a971bd0657fa042
#
_entry.id   d3b3dc434c57f94f3a971bd0657fa042
#
_cell.length_a   1.000
_cell.length_b   1.000
_cell.length_c   1.000
_cell.angle_alpha   90.00
_cell.angle_beta   90.00
_cell.angle_gamma   90.00
#
_symmetry.space_group_name_H-M   'P 1'
#
loop_
_entity.id
_entity.type
_entity.pdbx_description
1 polymer ?
#
loop_
_entity_poly.entity_id
_entity_poly.type
_entity_poly.pdbx_seq_one_letter_code
_entity_poly.pdbx_strand_id
1 'polypeptide(L)'
;MGVLWDTGYRPAYDHEGAPVTVLTDGRVLDSHHDDTGAPVTGSVLGWRAGCDCGWSGRQLFPRAEYELRPAEGNVQIDGIHPDEVDELCTFEWAVHLHQVLPLLAVHDAARKLAEVTPAYDTARAALGDAVRTARRRQPAASWQAVADVVGITRQSAHERWA
;
A
#
# COMPACT_ATOMS: atom_id res chain seq x y z
N MET A 1 -11.67 1.00 17.67
CA MET A 1 -11.16 -0.14 16.88
C MET A 1 -10.04 0.42 16.02
N GLY A 2 -8.79 0.01 16.24
CA GLY A 2 -7.68 0.36 15.35
C GLY A 2 -7.92 -0.20 13.95
N VAL A 3 -7.45 0.49 12.93
CA VAL A 3 -7.47 -0.02 11.56
C VAL A 3 -6.31 -1.00 11.47
N LEU A 4 -6.63 -2.30 11.33
CA LEU A 4 -5.62 -3.32 11.07
C LEU A 4 -5.16 -3.18 9.61
N TRP A 5 -3.86 -3.17 9.39
CA TRP A 5 -3.29 -3.10 8.07
C TRP A 5 -3.26 -4.49 7.42
N ASP A 6 -3.93 -4.63 6.28
CA ASP A 6 -3.99 -5.89 5.54
C ASP A 6 -3.21 -5.79 4.23
N THR A 7 -2.32 -6.73 3.98
CA THR A 7 -1.56 -6.82 2.72
C THR A 7 -2.31 -7.57 1.63
N GLY A 8 -3.39 -8.28 1.95
CA GLY A 8 -4.02 -9.26 1.08
C GLY A 8 -3.14 -10.49 0.78
N TYR A 9 -2.00 -10.62 1.45
CA TYR A 9 -1.08 -11.75 1.31
C TYR A 9 -1.24 -12.70 2.48
N ARG A 10 -1.86 -13.86 2.24
CA ARG A 10 -2.24 -14.81 3.29
C ARG A 10 -1.11 -15.16 4.29
N PRO A 11 0.15 -15.37 3.88
CA PRO A 11 1.24 -15.60 4.84
C PRO A 11 1.54 -14.40 5.75
N ALA A 12 1.00 -13.22 5.46
CA ALA A 12 1.16 -12.04 6.30
C ALA A 12 0.07 -11.89 7.37
N TYR A 13 -0.93 -12.77 7.44
CA TYR A 13 -2.02 -12.66 8.41
C TYR A 13 -1.58 -12.85 9.86
N ASP A 14 -0.45 -13.53 10.09
CA ASP A 14 0.19 -13.62 11.41
C ASP A 14 1.05 -12.37 11.74
N HIS A 15 0.99 -11.36 10.87
CA HIS A 15 1.72 -10.11 10.95
C HIS A 15 0.79 -8.90 10.81
N GLU A 16 -0.38 -8.96 11.38
CA GLU A 16 -1.28 -7.80 11.37
C GLU A 16 -0.64 -6.64 12.14
N GLY A 17 -0.67 -5.45 11.53
CA GLY A 17 -0.03 -4.26 12.08
C GLY A 17 -1.06 -3.23 12.52
N ALA A 18 -0.71 -2.47 13.56
CA ALA A 18 -1.48 -1.33 14.02
C ALA A 18 -0.57 -0.31 14.72
N PRO A 19 -0.96 0.98 14.79
CA PRO A 19 -0.31 1.91 15.71
C PRO A 19 -0.57 1.47 17.16
N VAL A 20 0.49 1.37 17.95
CA VAL A 20 0.41 1.09 19.38
C VAL A 20 0.67 2.36 20.17
N THR A 21 -0.07 2.58 21.24
CA THR A 21 0.06 3.75 22.10
C THR A 21 1.19 3.57 23.11
N VAL A 22 2.08 4.56 23.18
CA VAL A 22 3.17 4.61 24.17
C VAL A 22 2.82 5.66 25.24
N LEU A 23 2.83 5.23 26.51
CA LEU A 23 2.56 6.11 27.65
C LEU A 23 3.84 6.76 28.20
N THR A 24 3.67 7.85 28.94
CA THR A 24 4.79 8.57 29.58
C THR A 24 5.51 7.74 30.66
N ASP A 25 4.89 6.69 31.19
CA ASP A 25 5.48 5.74 32.10
C ASP A 25 6.21 4.57 31.41
N GLY A 26 6.25 4.57 30.07
CA GLY A 26 6.92 3.58 29.25
C GLY A 26 6.09 2.35 28.88
N ARG A 27 4.85 2.25 29.37
CA ARG A 27 3.95 1.15 28.92
C ARG A 27 3.60 1.34 27.45
N VAL A 28 3.49 0.23 26.73
CA VAL A 28 3.01 0.16 25.35
C VAL A 28 1.69 -0.57 25.35
N LEU A 29 0.69 0.03 24.74
CA LEU A 29 -0.68 -0.50 24.67
C LEU A 29 -1.05 -0.78 23.22
N ASP A 30 -1.45 -2.00 22.95
CA ASP A 30 -2.07 -2.45 21.71
C ASP A 30 -3.59 -2.32 21.74
N SER A 31 -4.15 -2.15 22.93
CA SER A 31 -5.57 -2.02 23.21
C SER A 31 -5.81 -0.87 24.22
N HIS A 32 -7.02 -0.30 24.19
CA HIS A 32 -7.43 0.76 25.12
C HIS A 32 -8.04 0.22 26.40
N HIS A 33 -8.14 -1.09 26.51
CA HIS A 33 -8.66 -1.79 27.67
C HIS A 33 -7.56 -2.73 28.19
N ASP A 34 -7.47 -2.85 29.49
CA ASP A 34 -6.63 -3.84 30.15
C ASP A 34 -7.23 -5.25 30.02
N ASP A 35 -6.51 -6.24 30.52
CA ASP A 35 -6.94 -7.65 30.52
C ASP A 35 -8.28 -7.89 31.26
N THR A 36 -8.77 -6.91 32.03
CA THR A 36 -10.06 -6.97 32.73
C THR A 36 -11.18 -6.27 31.97
N GLY A 37 -10.88 -5.65 30.84
CA GLY A 37 -11.79 -4.84 30.03
C GLY A 37 -12.02 -3.43 30.58
N ALA A 38 -11.22 -2.99 31.57
CA ALA A 38 -11.27 -1.63 32.08
C ALA A 38 -10.48 -0.68 31.17
N PRO A 39 -10.99 0.57 30.96
CA PRO A 39 -10.25 1.56 30.17
C PRO A 39 -8.88 1.85 30.80
N VAL A 40 -7.82 1.78 30.01
CA VAL A 40 -6.49 2.17 30.47
C VAL A 40 -6.42 3.68 30.59
N THR A 41 -5.97 4.17 31.74
CA THR A 41 -5.72 5.59 31.98
C THR A 41 -4.23 5.88 32.00
N GLY A 42 -3.84 7.01 31.44
CA GLY A 42 -2.45 7.44 31.43
C GLY A 42 -2.23 8.63 30.51
N SER A 43 -1.05 9.20 30.58
CA SER A 43 -0.67 10.27 29.65
C SER A 43 0.00 9.66 28.43
N VAL A 44 -0.54 9.88 27.24
CA VAL A 44 0.04 9.43 25.98
C VAL A 44 1.27 10.24 25.65
N LEU A 45 2.42 9.55 25.50
CA LEU A 45 3.66 10.13 25.02
C LEU A 45 3.64 10.26 23.48
N GLY A 46 3.09 9.24 22.82
CA GLY A 46 3.02 9.15 21.36
C GLY A 46 2.61 7.75 20.90
N TRP A 47 2.92 7.48 19.65
CA TRP A 47 2.57 6.21 19.00
C TRP A 47 3.79 5.58 18.32
N ARG A 48 3.69 4.31 18.03
CA ARG A 48 4.72 3.51 17.37
C ARG A 48 4.04 2.42 16.54
N ALA A 49 4.66 1.99 15.46
CA ALA A 49 4.17 0.82 14.74
C ALA A 49 4.29 -0.44 15.59
N GLY A 50 3.27 -1.28 15.60
CA GLY A 50 3.25 -2.60 16.24
C GLY A 50 2.87 -3.68 15.23
N CYS A 51 3.15 -4.94 15.58
CA CYS A 51 2.77 -6.11 14.80
C CYS A 51 2.45 -7.28 15.73
N ASP A 52 1.42 -8.07 15.40
CA ASP A 52 0.99 -9.23 16.21
C ASP A 52 2.09 -10.30 16.39
N CYS A 53 3.08 -10.32 15.50
CA CYS A 53 4.27 -11.16 15.67
C CYS A 53 5.18 -10.74 16.85
N GLY A 54 4.83 -9.67 17.57
CA GLY A 54 5.63 -9.10 18.67
C GLY A 54 6.69 -8.08 18.25
N TRP A 55 6.79 -7.76 16.95
CA TRP A 55 7.65 -6.69 16.49
C TRP A 55 7.08 -5.31 16.86
N SER A 56 7.96 -4.38 17.22
CA SER A 56 7.64 -2.99 17.45
C SER A 56 8.60 -2.08 16.69
N GLY A 57 8.07 -1.10 16.01
CA GLY A 57 8.82 -0.08 15.29
C GLY A 57 9.78 0.68 16.23
N ARG A 58 10.84 1.21 15.67
CA ARG A 58 11.85 1.95 16.45
C ARG A 58 11.48 3.41 16.62
N GLN A 59 10.73 3.97 15.67
CA GLN A 59 10.35 5.37 15.69
C GLN A 59 9.18 5.59 16.64
N LEU A 60 9.31 6.58 17.52
CA LEU A 60 8.20 7.14 18.28
C LEU A 60 7.69 8.37 17.55
N PHE A 61 6.39 8.46 17.35
CA PHE A 61 5.69 9.62 16.81
C PHE A 61 5.10 10.39 18.01
N PRO A 62 5.75 11.49 18.47
CA PRO A 62 5.37 12.15 19.70
C PRO A 62 4.00 12.84 19.57
N ARG A 63 3.13 12.66 20.54
CA ARG A 63 1.80 13.31 20.57
C ARG A 63 1.89 14.82 20.37
N ALA A 64 2.87 15.47 20.97
CA ALA A 64 3.04 16.92 20.89
C ALA A 64 3.28 17.44 19.46
N GLU A 65 3.75 16.60 18.55
CA GLU A 65 4.01 16.97 17.15
C GLU A 65 2.79 16.76 16.23
N TYR A 66 1.91 15.82 16.57
CA TYR A 66 0.81 15.37 15.71
C TYR A 66 -0.58 15.79 16.22
N GLU A 67 -0.72 16.17 17.48
CA GLU A 67 -1.98 16.70 17.99
C GLU A 67 -1.95 18.24 18.08
N LEU A 68 -2.81 18.89 17.31
CA LEU A 68 -2.95 20.36 17.30
C LEU A 68 -3.55 20.94 18.58
N ARG A 69 -4.12 20.13 19.47
CA ARG A 69 -4.65 20.53 20.78
C ARG A 69 -4.39 19.42 21.80
N PRO A 70 -3.43 19.59 22.70
CA PRO A 70 -3.36 18.71 23.85
C PRO A 70 -4.66 18.86 24.64
N ALA A 71 -5.42 17.75 24.78
CA ALA A 71 -6.56 17.76 25.66
C ALA A 71 -6.07 18.01 27.09
N GLU A 72 -6.52 19.09 27.72
CA GLU A 72 -6.26 19.35 29.13
C GLU A 72 -7.05 18.32 29.95
N GLY A 73 -6.36 17.53 30.74
CA GLY A 73 -6.92 16.55 31.66
C GLY A 73 -6.51 15.11 31.35
N ASN A 74 -6.85 14.20 32.27
CA ASN A 74 -6.73 12.76 32.07
C ASN A 74 -7.68 12.35 30.91
N VAL A 75 -7.16 12.33 29.72
CA VAL A 75 -7.89 11.87 28.55
C VAL A 75 -8.03 10.36 28.70
N GLN A 76 -9.28 9.91 28.70
CA GLN A 76 -9.57 8.53 28.36
C GLN A 76 -8.83 8.26 27.05
N ILE A 77 -7.98 7.25 27.00
CA ILE A 77 -7.19 6.94 25.80
C ILE A 77 -8.18 6.38 24.79
N ASP A 78 -8.77 7.26 24.00
CA ASP A 78 -9.76 6.92 22.98
C ASP A 78 -9.06 6.39 21.73
N GLY A 79 -8.03 5.62 21.79
CA GLY A 79 -7.43 4.89 20.66
C GLY A 79 -7.35 5.59 19.32
N ILE A 80 -7.62 6.85 19.29
CA ILE A 80 -7.61 7.66 18.07
C ILE A 80 -6.22 8.26 17.98
N HIS A 81 -5.45 7.71 17.06
CA HIS A 81 -4.23 8.36 16.59
C HIS A 81 -4.58 9.21 15.37
N PRO A 82 -3.82 10.28 15.10
CA PRO A 82 -3.98 11.06 13.87
C PRO A 82 -3.74 10.22 12.61
N ASP A 83 -4.46 10.51 11.54
CA ASP A 83 -4.33 9.79 10.25
C ASP A 83 -2.88 9.79 9.75
N GLU A 84 -2.15 10.90 9.95
CA GLU A 84 -0.74 11.01 9.58
C GLU A 84 0.15 10.00 10.34
N VAL A 85 -0.16 9.75 11.61
CA VAL A 85 0.55 8.73 12.42
C VAL A 85 0.23 7.33 11.91
N ASP A 86 -1.00 7.08 11.48
CA ASP A 86 -1.39 5.80 10.87
C ASP A 86 -0.58 5.52 9.60
N GLU A 87 -0.45 6.51 8.72
CA GLU A 87 0.34 6.40 7.49
C GLU A 87 1.82 6.11 7.78
N LEU A 88 2.42 6.83 8.74
CA LEU A 88 3.82 6.63 9.14
C LEU A 88 4.06 5.26 9.77
N CYS A 89 3.18 4.83 10.66
CA CYS A 89 3.23 3.50 11.25
C CYS A 89 3.04 2.41 10.20
N THR A 90 2.12 2.59 9.26
CA THR A 90 1.90 1.66 8.13
C THR A 90 3.16 1.52 7.28
N PHE A 91 3.85 2.62 7.01
CA PHE A 91 5.11 2.59 6.27
C PHE A 91 6.20 1.79 7.00
N GLU A 92 6.41 2.05 8.30
CA GLU A 92 7.43 1.34 9.10
C GLU A 92 7.10 -0.16 9.21
N TRP A 93 5.83 -0.50 9.41
CA TRP A 93 5.35 -1.88 9.43
C TRP A 93 5.54 -2.58 8.07
N ALA A 94 5.27 -1.91 6.95
CA ALA A 94 5.49 -2.47 5.61
C ALA A 94 6.97 -2.82 5.39
N VAL A 95 7.90 -1.98 5.87
CA VAL A 95 9.34 -2.29 5.85
C VAL A 95 9.65 -3.55 6.65
N HIS A 96 9.06 -3.70 7.84
CA HIS A 96 9.18 -4.92 8.64
C HIS A 96 8.70 -6.16 7.88
N LEU A 97 7.52 -6.10 7.26
CA LEU A 97 6.97 -7.23 6.49
C LEU A 97 7.90 -7.67 5.35
N HIS A 98 8.46 -6.72 4.60
CA HIS A 98 9.41 -7.04 3.53
C HIS A 98 10.70 -7.71 4.04
N GLN A 99 11.06 -7.50 5.31
CA GLN A 99 12.21 -8.17 5.94
C GLN A 99 11.90 -9.61 6.36
N VAL A 100 10.68 -9.87 6.85
CA VAL A 100 10.31 -11.19 7.41
C VAL A 100 9.61 -12.11 6.40
N LEU A 101 9.06 -11.56 5.33
CA LEU A 101 8.30 -12.29 4.29
C LEU A 101 8.98 -12.14 2.92
N PRO A 102 9.94 -12.99 2.58
CA PRO A 102 10.79 -12.82 1.38
C PRO A 102 10.02 -12.84 0.05
N LEU A 103 8.83 -13.45 0.01
CA LEU A 103 7.98 -13.49 -1.19
C LEU A 103 6.96 -12.35 -1.27
N LEU A 104 6.87 -11.48 -0.27
CA LEU A 104 5.92 -10.37 -0.28
C LEU A 104 6.16 -9.42 -1.47
N ALA A 105 7.41 -9.10 -1.75
CA ALA A 105 7.75 -8.26 -2.91
C ALA A 105 7.35 -8.89 -4.26
N VAL A 106 7.44 -10.22 -4.36
CA VAL A 106 6.99 -10.95 -5.57
C VAL A 106 5.46 -10.90 -5.67
N HIS A 107 4.76 -11.12 -4.56
CA HIS A 107 3.31 -11.00 -4.48
C HIS A 107 2.83 -9.61 -4.91
N ASP A 108 3.43 -8.54 -4.37
CA ASP A 108 3.07 -7.17 -4.69
C ASP A 108 3.32 -6.82 -6.16
N ALA A 109 4.44 -7.28 -6.71
CA ALA A 109 4.74 -7.09 -8.13
C ALA A 109 3.73 -7.85 -9.02
N ALA A 110 3.36 -9.08 -8.65
CA ALA A 110 2.37 -9.87 -9.37
C ALA A 110 0.98 -9.22 -9.31
N ARG A 111 0.58 -8.70 -8.16
CA ARG A 111 -0.69 -7.97 -7.99
C ARG A 111 -0.73 -6.71 -8.87
N LYS A 112 0.32 -5.89 -8.84
CA LYS A 112 0.42 -4.70 -9.71
C LYS A 112 0.36 -5.06 -11.20
N LEU A 113 1.00 -6.15 -11.60
CA LEU A 113 0.93 -6.63 -12.97
C LEU A 113 -0.49 -7.05 -13.34
N ALA A 114 -1.18 -7.80 -12.47
CA ALA A 114 -2.56 -8.20 -12.69
C ALA A 114 -3.52 -7.00 -12.81
N GLU A 115 -3.31 -5.94 -12.04
CA GLU A 115 -4.10 -4.71 -12.08
C GLU A 115 -3.98 -3.99 -13.43
N VAL A 116 -2.79 -3.93 -14.05
CA VAL A 116 -2.56 -3.20 -15.30
C VAL A 116 -2.79 -4.04 -16.55
N THR A 117 -2.74 -5.37 -16.45
CA THR A 117 -2.86 -6.30 -17.60
C THR A 117 -4.15 -6.10 -18.41
N PRO A 118 -5.36 -5.95 -17.82
CA PRO A 118 -6.58 -5.78 -18.59
C PRO A 118 -6.59 -4.48 -19.41
N ALA A 119 -6.05 -3.40 -18.86
CA ALA A 119 -5.94 -2.12 -19.58
C ALA A 119 -4.94 -2.22 -20.74
N TYR A 120 -3.81 -2.89 -20.51
CA TYR A 120 -2.82 -3.15 -21.55
C TYR A 120 -3.40 -4.01 -22.68
N ASP A 121 -4.12 -5.09 -22.38
CA ASP A 121 -4.73 -5.97 -23.38
C ASP A 121 -5.80 -5.22 -24.19
N THR A 122 -6.60 -4.39 -23.53
CA THR A 122 -7.60 -3.54 -24.19
C THR A 122 -6.93 -2.56 -25.17
N ALA A 123 -5.89 -1.86 -24.73
CA ALA A 123 -5.14 -0.92 -25.56
C ALA A 123 -4.45 -1.64 -26.73
N ARG A 124 -3.89 -2.82 -26.50
CA ARG A 124 -3.27 -3.65 -27.53
C ARG A 124 -4.28 -4.11 -28.59
N ALA A 125 -5.47 -4.53 -28.18
CA ALA A 125 -6.55 -4.90 -29.09
C ALA A 125 -7.01 -3.72 -29.94
N ALA A 126 -7.23 -2.56 -29.32
CA ALA A 126 -7.62 -1.32 -30.00
C ALA A 126 -6.57 -0.88 -31.04
N LEU A 127 -5.29 -0.96 -30.71
CA LEU A 127 -4.20 -0.71 -31.66
C LEU A 127 -4.25 -1.66 -32.86
N GLY A 128 -4.46 -2.96 -32.64
CA GLY A 128 -4.61 -3.95 -33.70
C GLY A 128 -5.79 -3.64 -34.62
N ASP A 129 -6.92 -3.22 -34.09
CA ASP A 129 -8.10 -2.81 -34.86
C ASP A 129 -7.84 -1.56 -35.69
N ALA A 130 -7.17 -0.57 -35.12
CA ALA A 130 -6.79 0.66 -35.80
C ALA A 130 -5.85 0.36 -36.99
N VAL A 131 -4.85 -0.50 -36.79
CA VAL A 131 -3.94 -0.93 -37.85
C VAL A 131 -4.69 -1.66 -38.97
N ARG A 132 -5.55 -2.64 -38.63
CA ARG A 132 -6.39 -3.34 -39.59
C ARG A 132 -7.28 -2.37 -40.41
N THR A 133 -7.86 -1.41 -39.74
CA THR A 133 -8.68 -0.38 -40.36
C THR A 133 -7.89 0.49 -41.36
N ALA A 134 -6.69 0.97 -40.93
CA ALA A 134 -5.81 1.76 -41.77
C ALA A 134 -5.34 0.97 -43.02
N ARG A 135 -5.10 -0.33 -42.89
CA ARG A 135 -4.72 -1.21 -44.00
C ARG A 135 -5.85 -1.53 -44.99
N ARG A 136 -7.11 -1.48 -44.56
CA ARG A 136 -8.29 -1.70 -45.42
C ARG A 136 -8.76 -0.46 -46.19
N ARG A 137 -8.32 0.73 -45.80
CA ARG A 137 -8.68 1.99 -46.48
C ARG A 137 -8.00 2.09 -47.84
N GLN A 138 -8.53 2.94 -48.71
CA GLN A 138 -7.92 3.27 -50.00
C GLN A 138 -7.58 4.78 -50.03
N PRO A 139 -6.29 5.14 -50.19
CA PRO A 139 -5.13 4.21 -50.28
C PRO A 139 -4.84 3.55 -48.95
N ALA A 140 -4.41 2.27 -48.99
CA ALA A 140 -4.01 1.53 -47.79
C ALA A 140 -2.72 2.10 -47.21
N ALA A 141 -2.66 2.25 -45.87
CA ALA A 141 -1.43 2.64 -45.20
C ALA A 141 -0.32 1.57 -45.45
N SER A 142 0.90 2.01 -45.77
CA SER A 142 2.01 1.07 -45.92
C SER A 142 2.47 0.52 -44.58
N TRP A 143 3.14 -0.65 -44.57
CA TRP A 143 3.75 -1.17 -43.34
C TRP A 143 4.84 -0.26 -42.76
N GLN A 144 5.52 0.50 -43.62
CA GLN A 144 6.46 1.52 -43.16
C GLN A 144 5.75 2.65 -42.42
N ALA A 145 4.65 3.17 -42.97
CA ALA A 145 3.88 4.23 -42.31
C ALA A 145 3.28 3.77 -40.98
N VAL A 146 2.81 2.52 -40.87
CA VAL A 146 2.35 1.92 -39.60
C VAL A 146 3.50 1.83 -38.61
N ALA A 147 4.66 1.36 -39.06
CA ALA A 147 5.85 1.22 -38.22
C ALA A 147 6.33 2.55 -37.65
N ASP A 148 6.35 3.61 -38.48
CA ASP A 148 6.77 4.95 -38.09
C ASP A 148 5.85 5.54 -37.01
N VAL A 149 4.53 5.35 -37.13
CA VAL A 149 3.54 5.84 -36.15
C VAL A 149 3.62 5.08 -34.83
N VAL A 150 3.87 3.77 -34.87
CA VAL A 150 3.91 2.91 -33.66
C VAL A 150 5.29 2.91 -33.00
N GLY A 151 6.32 3.41 -33.68
CA GLY A 151 7.70 3.44 -33.16
C GLY A 151 8.40 2.06 -33.18
N ILE A 152 8.12 1.23 -34.19
CA ILE A 152 8.72 -0.11 -34.35
C ILE A 152 9.32 -0.27 -35.75
N THR A 153 9.98 -1.39 -36.03
CA THR A 153 10.47 -1.67 -37.39
C THR A 153 9.33 -2.10 -38.31
N ARG A 154 9.50 -1.85 -39.64
CA ARG A 154 8.56 -2.32 -40.67
C ARG A 154 8.35 -3.85 -40.59
N GLN A 155 9.41 -4.60 -40.37
CA GLN A 155 9.34 -6.05 -40.22
C GLN A 155 8.48 -6.46 -39.02
N SER A 156 8.72 -5.85 -37.86
CA SER A 156 7.92 -6.10 -36.64
C SER A 156 6.45 -5.72 -36.81
N ALA A 157 6.16 -4.62 -37.54
CA ALA A 157 4.78 -4.24 -37.85
C ALA A 157 4.08 -5.29 -38.73
N HIS A 158 4.77 -5.75 -39.78
CA HIS A 158 4.27 -6.79 -40.65
C HIS A 158 4.02 -8.10 -39.90
N GLU A 159 5.02 -8.62 -39.16
CA GLU A 159 4.91 -9.87 -38.39
C GLU A 159 3.78 -9.87 -37.37
N ARG A 160 3.49 -8.70 -36.78
CA ARG A 160 2.49 -8.57 -35.70
C ARG A 160 1.06 -8.46 -36.22
N TRP A 161 0.85 -7.89 -37.43
CA TRP A 161 -0.51 -7.54 -37.91
C TRP A 161 -0.81 -7.95 -39.35
N ALA A 162 0.10 -8.57 -40.09
CA ALA A 162 -0.22 -9.17 -41.39
C ALA A 162 -1.02 -10.46 -41.20
#